data_adeb245e188eacbb8f015ae866040061
#
_entry.id   adeb245e188eacbb8f015ae866040061
#
_cell.length_a   1.000
_cell.length_b   1.000
_cell.length_c   1.000
_cell.angle_alpha   90.00
_cell.angle_beta   90.00
_cell.angle_gamma   90.00
#
_symmetry.space_group_name_H-M   'P 1'
#
loop_
_entity.id
_entity.type
_entity.pdbx_description
1 polymer ?
#
loop_
_entity_poly.entity_id
_entity_poly.type
_entity_poly.pdbx_seq_one_letter_code
_entity_poly.pdbx_strand_id
1 'polypeptide(L)'
;MPRAARIVIPEMALHVYQRGNNRAPCFLRPHDYRIYLRYLREYAPQYGCAVHAYCLMTNHVHLLLTPRAPDSCGQLMKRLGQCYVQTFNKAHQRTGTLWEGRFHSCLVPTESYVLTCYRYIELNPVRAGMVQSPEQYSWSSFGINAAAREDGLVTRHAAIEVMGRDYRALFDQPLEGPQLEEIRKATRNGYRLGEPRKPRGRSKQPQIGTDPISAEMGSVPI
;
A
#
# COMPACT_ATOMS: atom_id res chain seq x y z
N MET A 1 15.98 -11.27 11.09
CA MET A 1 15.43 -12.04 9.95
C MET A 1 15.12 -11.10 8.80
N PRO A 2 15.50 -11.38 7.56
CA PRO A 2 15.11 -10.58 6.41
C PRO A 2 13.59 -10.57 6.29
N ARG A 3 13.01 -9.40 6.05
CA ARG A 3 11.56 -9.29 5.78
C ARG A 3 11.26 -9.87 4.40
N ALA A 4 10.18 -10.64 4.28
CA ALA A 4 9.72 -11.17 3.01
C ALA A 4 9.58 -10.06 1.94
N ALA A 5 9.87 -10.41 0.69
CA ALA A 5 9.59 -9.54 -0.44
C ALA A 5 8.08 -9.28 -0.54
N ARG A 6 7.70 -8.09 -1.02
CA ARG A 6 6.30 -7.79 -1.31
C ARG A 6 5.87 -8.53 -2.57
N ILE A 7 4.65 -9.01 -2.57
CA ILE A 7 4.06 -9.59 -3.77
C ILE A 7 3.54 -8.43 -4.61
N VAL A 8 4.10 -8.25 -5.79
CA VAL A 8 3.67 -7.27 -6.79
C VAL A 8 3.54 -8.01 -8.12
N ILE A 9 2.38 -7.92 -8.71
CA ILE A 9 2.10 -8.46 -10.05
C ILE A 9 1.79 -7.25 -10.93
N PRO A 10 2.53 -7.06 -12.04
CA PRO A 10 2.23 -6.00 -13.00
C PRO A 10 0.76 -6.03 -13.45
N GLU A 11 0.20 -4.85 -13.69
CA GLU A 11 -1.19 -4.64 -14.10
C GLU A 11 -2.26 -5.15 -13.11
N MET A 12 -1.86 -5.55 -11.89
CA MET A 12 -2.80 -5.92 -10.83
C MET A 12 -2.80 -4.85 -9.73
N ALA A 13 -4.01 -4.47 -9.30
CA ALA A 13 -4.16 -3.43 -8.28
C ALA A 13 -3.54 -3.84 -6.94
N LEU A 14 -2.98 -2.85 -6.26
CA LEU A 14 -2.39 -2.96 -4.93
C LEU A 14 -3.08 -1.96 -3.99
N HIS A 15 -3.49 -2.41 -2.83
CA HIS A 15 -3.75 -1.53 -1.71
C HIS A 15 -2.46 -1.30 -0.93
N VAL A 16 -2.06 -0.05 -0.80
CA VAL A 16 -0.83 0.40 -0.13
C VAL A 16 -1.20 1.17 1.14
N TYR A 17 -0.48 0.91 2.21
CA TYR A 17 -0.63 1.58 3.51
C TYR A 17 0.72 1.97 4.09
N GLN A 18 0.85 3.20 4.58
CA GLN A 18 2.03 3.65 5.31
C GLN A 18 1.63 4.56 6.46
N ARG A 19 2.26 4.39 7.63
CA ARG A 19 1.89 5.09 8.86
C ARG A 19 3.07 5.87 9.43
N GLY A 20 2.76 6.98 10.10
CA GLY A 20 3.71 7.75 10.87
C GLY A 20 4.31 6.95 12.03
N ASN A 21 5.59 7.18 12.32
CA ASN A 21 6.31 6.52 13.40
C ASN A 21 5.61 6.76 14.74
N ASN A 22 5.48 5.71 15.56
CA ASN A 22 4.74 5.73 16.82
C ASN A 22 3.29 6.25 16.68
N ARG A 23 2.68 6.06 15.52
CA ARG A 23 1.34 6.58 15.17
C ARG A 23 1.26 8.11 15.22
N ALA A 24 2.40 8.80 15.28
CA ALA A 24 2.44 10.26 15.27
C ALA A 24 1.89 10.83 13.97
N PRO A 25 1.36 12.06 13.98
CA PRO A 25 0.92 12.73 12.77
C PRO A 25 2.04 12.83 11.73
N CYS A 26 1.69 12.55 10.50
CA CYS A 26 2.56 12.75 9.34
C CYS A 26 2.06 13.88 8.43
N PHE A 27 0.96 14.52 8.81
CA PHE A 27 0.42 15.76 8.24
C PHE A 27 -0.04 16.65 9.40
N LEU A 28 0.51 17.85 9.50
CA LEU A 28 0.21 18.81 10.56
C LEU A 28 -0.59 20.01 10.05
N ARG A 29 -0.39 20.37 8.78
CA ARG A 29 -1.00 21.56 8.15
C ARG A 29 -1.57 21.19 6.78
N PRO A 30 -2.56 21.91 6.26
CA PRO A 30 -3.07 21.71 4.90
C PRO A 30 -1.97 21.71 3.81
N HIS A 31 -0.89 22.45 4.04
CA HIS A 31 0.26 22.49 3.14
C HIS A 31 0.96 21.14 3.00
N ASP A 32 1.05 20.36 4.07
CA ASP A 32 1.71 19.04 4.06
C ASP A 32 0.97 18.07 3.13
N TYR A 33 -0.36 18.05 3.21
CA TYR A 33 -1.21 17.25 2.31
C TYR A 33 -1.01 17.64 0.85
N ARG A 34 -1.00 18.96 0.55
CA ARG A 34 -0.76 19.46 -0.81
C ARG A 34 0.60 19.07 -1.34
N ILE A 35 1.64 19.13 -0.51
CA ILE A 35 3.01 18.70 -0.88
C ILE A 35 3.04 17.20 -1.19
N TYR A 36 2.42 16.37 -0.35
CA TYR A 36 2.37 14.93 -0.57
C TYR A 36 1.66 14.60 -1.90
N LEU A 37 0.49 15.19 -2.15
CA LEU A 37 -0.26 15.01 -3.40
C LEU A 37 0.50 15.53 -4.61
N ARG A 38 1.23 16.64 -4.50
CA ARG A 38 2.09 17.15 -5.56
C ARG A 38 3.16 16.14 -5.93
N TYR A 39 3.88 15.58 -4.96
CA TYR A 39 4.89 14.56 -5.21
C TYR A 39 4.28 13.25 -5.73
N LEU A 40 3.12 12.86 -5.23
CA LEU A 40 2.43 11.67 -5.74
C LEU A 40 2.04 11.86 -7.22
N ARG A 41 1.49 13.02 -7.58
CA ARG A 41 1.14 13.37 -8.98
C ARG A 41 2.37 13.37 -9.89
N GLU A 42 3.48 13.89 -9.41
CA GLU A 42 4.73 13.96 -10.16
C GLU A 42 5.35 12.57 -10.37
N TYR A 43 5.42 11.76 -9.30
CA TYR A 43 6.18 10.52 -9.33
C TYR A 43 5.39 9.29 -9.76
N ALA A 44 4.08 9.23 -9.55
CA ALA A 44 3.30 8.05 -9.92
C ALA A 44 3.46 7.68 -11.42
N PRO A 45 3.30 8.61 -12.38
CA PRO A 45 3.52 8.29 -13.79
C PRO A 45 4.99 7.99 -14.11
N GLN A 46 5.96 8.66 -13.48
CA GLN A 46 7.39 8.42 -13.71
C GLN A 46 7.81 7.00 -13.35
N TYR A 47 7.18 6.41 -12.33
CA TYR A 47 7.43 5.03 -11.90
C TYR A 47 6.39 4.04 -12.41
N GLY A 48 5.56 4.43 -13.39
CA GLY A 48 4.59 3.54 -14.02
C GLY A 48 3.54 3.04 -13.03
N CYS A 49 3.01 3.89 -12.17
CA CYS A 49 1.91 3.57 -11.25
C CYS A 49 0.68 4.40 -11.61
N ALA A 50 -0.42 3.76 -11.96
CA ALA A 50 -1.73 4.39 -12.06
C ALA A 50 -2.37 4.45 -10.68
N VAL A 51 -2.70 5.65 -10.18
CA VAL A 51 -3.34 5.84 -8.86
C VAL A 51 -4.85 5.91 -9.06
N HIS A 52 -5.60 5.06 -8.37
CA HIS A 52 -7.06 4.94 -8.52
C HIS A 52 -7.83 5.59 -7.39
N ALA A 53 -7.34 5.40 -6.16
CA ALA A 53 -7.91 6.03 -4.98
C ALA A 53 -6.82 6.35 -3.96
N TYR A 54 -7.06 7.37 -3.15
CA TYR A 54 -6.21 7.71 -2.00
C TYR A 54 -7.02 8.28 -0.85
N CYS A 55 -6.48 8.16 0.35
CA CYS A 55 -6.92 8.89 1.52
C CYS A 55 -5.70 9.19 2.40
N LEU A 56 -5.46 10.50 2.63
CA LEU A 56 -4.38 10.98 3.49
C LEU A 56 -4.98 11.31 4.86
N MET A 57 -4.86 10.36 5.79
CA MET A 57 -5.28 10.55 7.18
C MET A 57 -4.20 11.32 7.96
N THR A 58 -4.53 11.88 9.12
CA THR A 58 -3.58 12.66 9.91
C THR A 58 -2.24 11.94 10.16
N ASN A 59 -2.27 10.63 10.42
CA ASN A 59 -1.09 9.84 10.78
C ASN A 59 -0.79 8.65 9.88
N HIS A 60 -1.50 8.50 8.75
CA HIS A 60 -1.24 7.43 7.79
C HIS A 60 -1.84 7.75 6.42
N VAL A 61 -1.41 7.00 5.42
CA VAL A 61 -1.90 7.11 4.05
C VAL A 61 -2.40 5.76 3.54
N HIS A 62 -3.43 5.81 2.73
CA HIS A 62 -3.91 4.69 1.92
C HIS A 62 -3.87 5.09 0.45
N LEU A 63 -3.37 4.18 -0.40
CA LEU A 63 -3.41 4.31 -1.85
C LEU A 63 -3.95 3.01 -2.46
N LEU A 64 -4.75 3.13 -3.50
CA LEU A 64 -5.06 2.06 -4.42
C LEU A 64 -4.39 2.40 -5.73
N LEU A 65 -3.49 1.56 -6.20
CA LEU A 65 -2.72 1.80 -7.42
C LEU A 65 -2.43 0.52 -8.20
N THR A 66 -2.26 0.65 -9.51
CA THR A 66 -1.81 -0.44 -10.39
C THR A 66 -0.39 -0.15 -10.88
N PRO A 67 0.59 -1.00 -10.56
CA PRO A 67 1.96 -0.88 -11.02
C PRO A 67 2.11 -1.52 -12.41
N ARG A 68 2.88 -0.88 -13.30
CA ARG A 68 3.21 -1.42 -14.64
C ARG A 68 4.34 -2.46 -14.60
N ALA A 69 5.22 -2.39 -13.60
CA ALA A 69 6.34 -3.32 -13.42
C ALA A 69 6.45 -3.79 -11.96
N PRO A 70 7.14 -4.92 -11.67
CA PRO A 70 7.22 -5.48 -10.33
C PRO A 70 7.85 -4.54 -9.28
N ASP A 71 8.72 -3.63 -9.69
CA ASP A 71 9.44 -2.69 -8.82
C ASP A 71 8.80 -1.28 -8.79
N SER A 72 7.86 -0.98 -9.69
CA SER A 72 7.19 0.34 -9.84
C SER A 72 6.71 0.90 -8.52
N CYS A 73 5.88 0.14 -7.80
CA CYS A 73 5.33 0.56 -6.51
C CYS A 73 6.44 0.80 -5.46
N GLY A 74 7.47 -0.06 -5.46
CA GLY A 74 8.61 0.07 -4.56
C GLY A 74 9.42 1.34 -4.81
N GLN A 75 9.69 1.65 -6.06
CA GLN A 75 10.42 2.85 -6.48
C GLN A 75 9.60 4.12 -6.20
N LEU A 76 8.30 4.12 -6.56
CA LEU A 76 7.40 5.22 -6.24
C LEU A 76 7.42 5.54 -4.74
N MET A 77 7.13 4.55 -3.90
CA MET A 77 7.02 4.76 -2.45
C MET A 77 8.35 5.16 -1.81
N LYS A 78 9.48 4.68 -2.34
CA LYS A 78 10.81 5.12 -1.93
C LYS A 78 11.02 6.60 -2.24
N ARG A 79 10.80 7.01 -3.49
CA ARG A 79 11.03 8.40 -3.94
C ARG A 79 10.10 9.37 -3.24
N LEU A 80 8.80 9.06 -3.24
CA LEU A 80 7.76 9.85 -2.58
C LEU A 80 8.08 10.04 -1.08
N GLY A 81 8.41 8.94 -0.40
CA GLY A 81 8.76 8.98 1.02
C GLY A 81 10.00 9.83 1.31
N GLN A 82 11.06 9.71 0.51
CA GLN A 82 12.28 10.50 0.67
C GLN A 82 12.01 12.01 0.51
N CYS A 83 11.39 12.41 -0.59
CA CYS A 83 11.12 13.82 -0.86
C CYS A 83 10.16 14.43 0.15
N TYR A 84 9.11 13.69 0.50
CA TYR A 84 8.14 14.17 1.48
C TYR A 84 8.76 14.34 2.87
N VAL A 85 9.52 13.35 3.38
CA VAL A 85 10.15 13.42 4.70
C VAL A 85 11.16 14.56 4.78
N GLN A 86 11.98 14.78 3.75
CA GLN A 86 12.91 15.91 3.71
C GLN A 86 12.17 17.25 3.79
N THR A 87 11.11 17.42 2.99
CA THR A 87 10.32 18.65 2.97
C THR A 87 9.59 18.86 4.29
N PHE A 88 8.96 17.81 4.83
CA PHE A 88 8.25 17.85 6.10
C PHE A 88 9.18 18.20 7.26
N ASN A 89 10.32 17.51 7.37
CA ASN A 89 11.29 17.74 8.44
C ASN A 89 11.85 19.18 8.39
N LYS A 90 12.17 19.69 7.17
CA LYS A 90 12.60 21.08 7.00
C LYS A 90 11.52 22.07 7.42
N ALA A 91 10.27 21.87 7.00
CA ALA A 91 9.16 22.78 7.30
C ALA A 91 8.77 22.81 8.78
N HIS A 92 8.98 21.71 9.49
CA HIS A 92 8.60 21.54 10.91
C HIS A 92 9.81 21.47 11.86
N GLN A 93 11.01 21.82 11.39
CA GLN A 93 12.26 21.82 12.17
C GLN A 93 12.50 20.49 12.91
N ARG A 94 12.24 19.37 12.22
CA ARG A 94 12.38 18.02 12.76
C ARG A 94 13.57 17.29 12.13
N THR A 95 14.04 16.27 12.83
CA THR A 95 15.05 15.32 12.36
C THR A 95 14.54 13.89 12.48
N GLY A 96 15.22 12.95 11.84
CA GLY A 96 14.91 11.53 11.94
C GLY A 96 13.75 11.07 11.05
N THR A 97 13.29 9.84 11.31
CA THR A 97 12.25 9.20 10.49
C THR A 97 10.87 9.77 10.77
N LEU A 98 10.08 9.92 9.71
CA LEU A 98 8.65 10.25 9.81
C LEU A 98 7.77 9.00 9.77
N TRP A 99 8.19 7.98 9.01
CA TRP A 99 7.42 6.77 8.79
C TRP A 99 7.83 5.63 9.73
N GLU A 100 6.87 4.81 10.16
CA GLU A 100 7.08 3.63 11.02
C GLU A 100 7.87 2.51 10.31
N GLY A 101 8.45 2.79 9.18
CA GLY A 101 9.21 1.86 8.37
C GLY A 101 8.74 1.83 6.94
N ARG A 102 8.94 0.67 6.30
CA ARG A 102 8.49 0.49 4.92
C ARG A 102 6.96 0.44 4.86
N PHE A 103 6.38 0.87 3.74
CA PHE A 103 4.95 0.72 3.48
C PHE A 103 4.52 -0.77 3.50
N HIS A 104 3.26 -1.02 3.79
CA HIS A 104 2.59 -2.31 3.66
C HIS A 104 1.76 -2.32 2.38
N SER A 105 1.57 -3.48 1.78
CA SER A 105 0.71 -3.63 0.62
C SER A 105 0.10 -5.02 0.53
N CYS A 106 -1.06 -5.14 -0.10
CA CYS A 106 -1.64 -6.40 -0.53
C CYS A 106 -2.10 -6.32 -1.98
N LEU A 107 -2.06 -7.45 -2.67
CA LEU A 107 -2.68 -7.59 -3.99
C LEU A 107 -4.20 -7.57 -3.88
N VAL A 108 -4.85 -6.88 -4.82
CA VAL A 108 -6.30 -6.80 -4.96
C VAL A 108 -6.71 -7.50 -6.27
N PRO A 109 -7.07 -8.80 -6.20
CA PRO A 109 -7.06 -9.67 -7.37
C PRO A 109 -8.32 -9.59 -8.25
N THR A 110 -9.43 -9.08 -7.74
CA THR A 110 -10.71 -9.08 -8.47
C THR A 110 -11.35 -7.70 -8.45
N GLU A 111 -12.21 -7.44 -9.43
CA GLU A 111 -12.95 -6.17 -9.51
C GLU A 111 -13.81 -5.91 -8.27
N SER A 112 -14.44 -6.94 -7.71
CA SER A 112 -15.22 -6.81 -6.47
C SER A 112 -14.36 -6.36 -5.28
N TYR A 113 -13.13 -6.87 -5.19
CA TYR A 113 -12.18 -6.41 -4.16
C TYR A 113 -11.64 -5.02 -4.47
N VAL A 114 -11.48 -4.64 -5.74
CA VAL A 114 -11.13 -3.25 -6.12
C VAL A 114 -12.21 -2.29 -5.64
N LEU A 115 -13.49 -2.56 -5.91
CA LEU A 115 -14.61 -1.75 -5.44
C LEU A 115 -14.67 -1.68 -3.90
N THR A 116 -14.42 -2.81 -3.24
CA THR A 116 -14.32 -2.85 -1.78
C THR A 116 -13.17 -1.99 -1.25
N CYS A 117 -12.02 -1.98 -1.93
CA CYS A 117 -10.87 -1.13 -1.57
C CYS A 117 -11.17 0.35 -1.77
N TYR A 118 -11.87 0.76 -2.83
CA TYR A 118 -12.33 2.14 -3.00
C TYR A 118 -13.15 2.59 -1.77
N ARG A 119 -14.17 1.81 -1.41
CA ARG A 119 -15.01 2.08 -0.22
C ARG A 119 -14.16 2.11 1.06
N TYR A 120 -13.28 1.13 1.22
CA TYR A 120 -12.40 1.06 2.39
C TYR A 120 -11.54 2.30 2.53
N ILE A 121 -10.94 2.77 1.45
CA ILE A 121 -10.01 3.91 1.44
C ILE A 121 -10.77 5.21 1.66
N GLU A 122 -11.82 5.45 0.90
CA GLU A 122 -12.49 6.75 0.88
C GLU A 122 -13.47 6.96 2.05
N LEU A 123 -13.96 5.88 2.68
CA LEU A 123 -14.72 5.95 3.94
C LEU A 123 -13.83 6.00 5.19
N ASN A 124 -12.51 5.99 5.05
CA ASN A 124 -11.61 6.00 6.22
C ASN A 124 -11.86 7.17 7.16
N PRO A 125 -12.01 8.43 6.68
CA PRO A 125 -12.26 9.57 7.56
C PRO A 125 -13.65 9.51 8.23
N VAL A 126 -14.67 8.94 7.57
CA VAL A 126 -15.99 8.72 8.16
C VAL A 126 -15.89 7.69 9.29
N ARG A 127 -15.25 6.55 9.05
CA ARG A 127 -15.01 5.52 10.08
C ARG A 127 -14.16 5.99 11.25
N ALA A 128 -13.29 6.99 11.02
CA ALA A 128 -12.50 7.61 12.07
C ALA A 128 -13.25 8.72 12.82
N GLY A 129 -14.52 9.00 12.48
CA GLY A 129 -15.31 10.07 13.08
C GLY A 129 -14.81 11.48 12.79
N MET A 130 -13.98 11.66 11.74
CA MET A 130 -13.46 12.97 11.38
C MET A 130 -14.45 13.81 10.59
N VAL A 131 -15.32 13.15 9.82
CA VAL A 131 -16.39 13.75 9.01
C VAL A 131 -17.60 12.81 9.01
N GLN A 132 -18.77 13.32 8.63
CA GLN A 132 -20.00 12.51 8.55
C GLN A 132 -20.19 11.83 7.20
N SER A 133 -19.66 12.42 6.13
CA SER A 133 -19.69 11.84 4.78
C SER A 133 -18.37 12.00 4.06
N PRO A 134 -18.04 11.14 3.08
CA PRO A 134 -16.75 11.18 2.40
C PRO A 134 -16.52 12.47 1.60
N GLU A 135 -17.58 13.14 1.16
CA GLU A 135 -17.52 14.44 0.46
C GLU A 135 -16.88 15.54 1.30
N GLN A 136 -17.05 15.48 2.62
CA GLN A 136 -16.55 16.49 3.55
C GLN A 136 -15.04 16.40 3.78
N TYR A 137 -14.39 15.34 3.29
CA TYR A 137 -12.97 15.15 3.50
C TYR A 137 -12.13 15.49 2.27
N SER A 138 -11.52 16.65 2.27
CA SER A 138 -10.76 17.19 1.13
C SER A 138 -9.49 16.42 0.77
N TRP A 139 -8.97 15.56 1.66
CA TRP A 139 -7.70 14.85 1.47
C TRP A 139 -7.89 13.39 1.04
N SER A 140 -8.99 13.12 0.34
CA SER A 140 -9.27 11.84 -0.32
C SER A 140 -9.59 12.05 -1.80
N SER A 141 -9.51 10.96 -2.56
CA SER A 141 -9.90 10.94 -3.97
C SER A 141 -11.41 10.93 -4.21
N PHE A 142 -12.24 10.80 -3.17
CA PHE A 142 -13.69 10.67 -3.31
C PHE A 142 -14.29 11.78 -4.18
N GLY A 143 -13.97 13.05 -3.91
CA GLY A 143 -14.53 14.19 -4.65
C GLY A 143 -14.14 14.20 -6.14
N ILE A 144 -13.00 13.63 -6.50
CA ILE A 144 -12.52 13.49 -7.88
C ILE A 144 -13.28 12.35 -8.57
N ASN A 145 -13.32 11.18 -7.93
CA ASN A 145 -13.99 10.00 -8.45
C ASN A 145 -15.51 10.20 -8.59
N ALA A 146 -16.16 10.79 -7.57
CA ALA A 146 -17.60 11.06 -7.57
C ALA A 146 -18.03 12.12 -8.60
N ALA A 147 -17.16 13.07 -8.93
CA ALA A 147 -17.42 14.07 -9.93
C ALA A 147 -16.92 13.67 -11.32
N ALA A 148 -16.32 12.49 -11.48
CA ALA A 148 -15.69 12.04 -12.71
C ALA A 148 -14.71 13.08 -13.33
N ARG A 149 -14.00 13.82 -12.46
CA ARG A 149 -13.09 14.90 -12.91
C ARG A 149 -11.71 14.34 -13.19
N GLU A 150 -11.05 14.89 -14.18
CA GLU A 150 -9.63 14.72 -14.40
C GLU A 150 -8.85 15.71 -13.51
N ASP A 151 -7.94 15.24 -12.71
CA ASP A 151 -7.08 16.07 -11.84
C ASP A 151 -5.58 15.84 -12.09
N GLY A 152 -5.24 14.99 -13.09
CA GLY A 152 -3.88 14.65 -13.45
C GLY A 152 -3.17 13.72 -12.44
N LEU A 153 -3.87 13.23 -11.41
CA LEU A 153 -3.38 12.25 -10.45
C LEU A 153 -4.18 10.95 -10.49
N VAL A 154 -5.51 11.06 -10.40
CA VAL A 154 -6.40 9.90 -10.30
C VAL A 154 -6.73 9.37 -11.69
N THR A 155 -6.45 8.08 -11.90
CA THR A 155 -6.86 7.31 -13.08
C THR A 155 -7.97 6.35 -12.65
N ARG A 156 -9.14 6.40 -13.25
CA ARG A 156 -10.21 5.46 -12.95
C ARG A 156 -9.77 4.03 -13.25
N HIS A 157 -10.10 3.11 -12.37
CA HIS A 157 -9.90 1.68 -12.61
C HIS A 157 -11.07 1.14 -13.45
N ALA A 158 -10.79 0.20 -14.35
CA ALA A 158 -11.81 -0.40 -15.23
C ALA A 158 -13.03 -0.95 -14.47
N ALA A 159 -12.84 -1.48 -13.27
CA ALA A 159 -13.94 -1.96 -12.41
C ALA A 159 -15.00 -0.87 -12.10
N ILE A 160 -14.61 0.41 -12.06
CA ILE A 160 -15.56 1.52 -11.88
C ILE A 160 -16.32 1.81 -13.18
N GLU A 161 -15.65 1.70 -14.33
CA GLU A 161 -16.25 1.93 -15.65
C GLU A 161 -17.29 0.86 -15.97
N VAL A 162 -16.95 -0.41 -15.72
CA VAL A 162 -17.85 -1.57 -15.94
C VAL A 162 -19.08 -1.53 -15.03
N MET A 163 -18.95 -0.93 -13.84
CA MET A 163 -20.08 -0.85 -12.90
C MET A 163 -21.26 -0.05 -13.47
N GLY A 164 -21.03 0.92 -14.37
CA GLY A 164 -22.08 1.68 -15.08
C GLY A 164 -23.10 2.40 -14.19
N ARG A 165 -22.82 2.50 -12.88
CA ARG A 165 -23.69 3.10 -11.86
C ARG A 165 -23.08 4.41 -11.37
N ASP A 166 -23.89 5.24 -10.72
CA ASP A 166 -23.38 6.39 -9.98
C ASP A 166 -22.31 5.91 -8.98
N TYR A 167 -21.15 6.53 -9.02
CA TYR A 167 -20.03 6.24 -8.10
C TYR A 167 -20.46 6.36 -6.63
N ARG A 168 -21.35 7.30 -6.31
CA ARG A 168 -21.88 7.51 -4.95
C ARG A 168 -22.64 6.31 -4.43
N ALA A 169 -23.40 5.63 -5.28
CA ALA A 169 -24.14 4.43 -4.90
C ALA A 169 -23.24 3.29 -4.37
N LEU A 170 -21.95 3.32 -4.70
CA LEU A 170 -20.96 2.40 -4.13
C LEU A 170 -20.83 2.56 -2.60
N PHE A 171 -21.18 3.72 -2.06
CA PHE A 171 -20.99 4.10 -0.64
C PHE A 171 -22.26 4.05 0.19
N ASP A 172 -23.41 3.73 -0.41
CA ASP A 172 -24.71 3.66 0.28
C ASP A 172 -24.75 2.57 1.37
N GLN A 173 -23.96 1.52 1.17
CA GLN A 173 -23.89 0.42 2.12
C GLN A 173 -22.58 0.49 2.90
N PRO A 174 -22.59 0.44 4.23
CA PRO A 174 -21.35 0.38 5.02
C PRO A 174 -20.58 -0.91 4.71
N LEU A 175 -19.25 -0.86 4.85
CA LEU A 175 -18.45 -2.08 4.82
C LEU A 175 -18.68 -2.87 6.11
N GLU A 176 -18.94 -4.16 5.98
CA GLU A 176 -19.10 -5.05 7.11
C GLU A 176 -17.79 -5.28 7.88
N GLY A 177 -17.91 -5.59 9.16
CA GLY A 177 -16.76 -5.86 10.03
C GLY A 177 -15.78 -6.89 9.47
N PRO A 178 -16.24 -8.06 8.97
CA PRO A 178 -15.38 -9.06 8.34
C PRO A 178 -14.57 -8.56 7.16
N GLN A 179 -15.18 -7.78 6.26
CA GLN A 179 -14.51 -7.19 5.08
C GLN A 179 -13.40 -6.21 5.49
N LEU A 180 -13.68 -5.37 6.50
CA LEU A 180 -12.72 -4.42 7.05
C LEU A 180 -11.49 -5.14 7.64
N GLU A 181 -11.74 -6.20 8.39
CA GLU A 181 -10.67 -6.96 9.04
C GLU A 181 -9.85 -7.75 8.03
N GLU A 182 -10.45 -8.29 7.00
CA GLU A 182 -9.77 -8.97 5.90
C GLU A 182 -8.78 -8.04 5.19
N ILE A 183 -9.22 -6.83 4.79
CA ILE A 183 -8.35 -5.84 4.16
C ILE A 183 -7.19 -5.46 5.09
N ARG A 184 -7.47 -5.22 6.37
CA ARG A 184 -6.44 -4.86 7.35
C ARG A 184 -5.40 -5.96 7.52
N LYS A 185 -5.84 -7.22 7.63
CA LYS A 185 -4.96 -8.39 7.76
C LYS A 185 -4.13 -8.62 6.50
N ALA A 186 -4.78 -8.60 5.32
CA ALA A 186 -4.10 -8.77 4.04
C ALA A 186 -3.01 -7.71 3.86
N THR A 187 -3.33 -6.44 4.06
CA THR A 187 -2.39 -5.32 3.90
C THR A 187 -1.24 -5.39 4.89
N ARG A 188 -1.53 -5.65 6.17
CA ARG A 188 -0.48 -5.75 7.22
C ARG A 188 0.50 -6.89 6.96
N ASN A 189 0.01 -8.02 6.48
CA ASN A 189 0.81 -9.22 6.30
C ASN A 189 1.36 -9.39 4.88
N GLY A 190 0.91 -8.58 3.92
CA GLY A 190 1.42 -8.58 2.55
C GLY A 190 1.01 -9.81 1.74
N TYR A 191 -0.19 -10.35 1.96
CA TYR A 191 -0.74 -11.43 1.15
C TYR A 191 -1.88 -10.92 0.24
N ARG A 192 -2.32 -11.77 -0.65
CA ARG A 192 -3.39 -11.46 -1.61
C ARG A 192 -4.73 -11.39 -0.89
N LEU A 193 -5.52 -10.36 -1.18
CA LEU A 193 -6.87 -10.21 -0.62
C LEU A 193 -7.75 -11.38 -1.09
N GLY A 194 -8.56 -11.94 -0.19
CA GLY A 194 -9.39 -13.11 -0.48
C GLY A 194 -8.67 -14.46 -0.34
N GLU A 195 -7.37 -14.49 -0.09
CA GLU A 195 -6.65 -15.74 0.12
C GLU A 195 -6.19 -15.90 1.59
N PRO A 196 -6.33 -17.10 2.17
CA PRO A 196 -5.80 -17.36 3.48
C PRO A 196 -4.27 -17.28 3.47
N ARG A 197 -3.70 -16.80 4.57
CA ARG A 197 -2.24 -16.75 4.75
C ARG A 197 -1.64 -18.15 4.55
N LYS A 198 -0.80 -18.31 3.52
CA LYS A 198 0.01 -19.52 3.41
C LYS A 198 0.88 -19.64 4.66
N PRO A 199 0.90 -20.80 5.38
CA PRO A 199 1.79 -20.98 6.50
C PRO A 199 3.23 -20.73 6.02
N ARG A 200 4.03 -20.02 6.81
CA ARG A 200 5.45 -19.85 6.53
C ARG A 200 6.07 -21.25 6.53
N GLY A 201 6.41 -21.77 5.36
CA GLY A 201 7.22 -22.98 5.26
C GLY A 201 8.50 -22.74 6.07
N ARG A 202 8.80 -23.58 7.04
CA ARG A 202 10.15 -23.70 7.58
C ARG A 202 11.05 -23.96 6.38
N SER A 203 11.95 -23.03 6.07
CA SER A 203 13.04 -23.34 5.14
C SER A 203 13.78 -24.52 5.74
N LYS A 204 13.65 -25.69 5.10
CA LYS A 204 14.58 -26.80 5.37
C LYS A 204 15.95 -26.25 4.99
N GLN A 205 16.78 -25.98 5.98
CA GLN A 205 18.21 -25.83 5.73
C GLN A 205 18.66 -27.13 5.05
N PRO A 206 19.41 -27.06 3.94
CA PRO A 206 20.07 -28.26 3.44
C PRO A 206 20.96 -28.77 4.57
N GLN A 207 20.72 -29.99 5.00
CA GLN A 207 21.67 -30.69 5.84
C GLN A 207 22.93 -30.89 4.99
N ILE A 208 23.99 -30.16 5.33
CA ILE A 208 25.31 -30.47 4.82
C ILE A 208 25.65 -31.82 5.44
N GLY A 209 25.56 -32.88 4.62
CA GLY A 209 26.00 -34.19 4.99
C GLY A 209 27.50 -34.13 5.26
N THR A 210 27.92 -34.34 6.49
CA THR A 210 29.29 -34.65 6.83
C THR A 210 29.48 -36.12 6.52
N ASP A 211 29.96 -36.43 5.32
CA ASP A 211 30.48 -37.75 5.03
C ASP A 211 31.79 -37.93 5.82
N PRO A 212 31.91 -39.00 6.63
CA PRO A 212 33.17 -39.28 7.25
C PRO A 212 34.16 -39.84 6.22
N ILE A 213 35.24 -39.09 6.00
CA ILE A 213 36.37 -39.56 5.21
C ILE A 213 37.00 -40.74 5.96
N SER A 214 36.78 -41.94 5.44
CA SER A 214 37.48 -43.14 5.86
C SER A 214 38.95 -43.03 5.41
N ALA A 215 39.83 -42.80 6.37
CA ALA A 215 41.26 -42.88 6.14
C ALA A 215 41.65 -44.37 6.07
N GLU A 216 41.78 -44.93 4.89
CA GLU A 216 42.55 -46.15 4.69
C GLU A 216 44.03 -45.81 4.57
N MET A 217 44.74 -46.06 5.67
CA MET A 217 46.22 -46.14 5.67
C MET A 217 46.63 -47.46 5.07
N GLY A 218 46.98 -47.46 3.78
CA GLY A 218 47.71 -48.57 3.15
C GLY A 218 49.18 -48.59 3.59
N SER A 219 49.55 -49.59 4.38
CA SER A 219 50.93 -49.93 4.71
C SER A 219 51.60 -50.55 3.50
N VAL A 220 52.74 -49.98 3.07
CA VAL A 220 53.66 -50.56 2.08
C VAL A 220 54.75 -51.38 2.87
N PRO A 221 54.97 -52.66 2.56
CA PRO A 221 56.15 -53.37 3.06
C PRO A 221 57.37 -53.16 2.15
N ILE A 222 58.51 -52.91 2.76
CA ILE A 222 59.93 -53.03 2.37
C ILE A 222 60.30 -53.11 0.90
#